data_305eddb7d3b593938492c2776197378b
#
_entry.id   305eddb7d3b593938492c2776197378b
#
_cell.length_a   1.000
_cell.length_b   1.000
_cell.length_c   1.000
_cell.angle_alpha   90.00
_cell.angle_beta   90.00
_cell.angle_gamma   90.00
#
_symmetry.space_group_name_H-M   'P 1'
#
loop_
_entity.id
_entity.type
_entity.pdbx_description
1 polymer ?
#
loop_
_entity_poly.entity_id
_entity_poly.type
_entity_poly.pdbx_seq_one_letter_code
_entity_poly.pdbx_strand_id
1 'polypeptide(L)'
;MTVVSICQYVEWIATPVSTNKLPGGGPGLALKTVSQFIGVPVHYYVQVDFGTFVSFINLIGGIDIDVEQRMVLDPAGSGQDHFVLSCCGMRHLTGKRALAYARCRSESQGCSDGDVGRAKRQQQVILAIRDKVFNPSTFPKLLAQAPELYAEFSSGIHTNMSLEDAMKLAVLAKDIPIESIKQGVIDNNMAVFANTTLNGVPASVLRPVPDLIRLLRDEIFTADGPVSPLAQGDPVSLMQADAARVGVVNNTYTADLDVRTGNFLVAQGMLVTERGAPTGDSDQTVLIVYSPKLYALRYLVDTFGITSSYQIIMKPDPAATVDIEIRIGEDWVSKLPLGY
;
A
#
# COMPACT_ATOMS: atom_id res chain seq x y z
N MET A 1 9.90 12.02 3.77
CA MET A 1 8.93 12.57 2.79
C MET A 1 8.18 11.41 2.18
N THR A 2 6.90 11.31 2.43
CA THR A 2 6.11 10.17 1.94
C THR A 2 5.23 10.64 0.79
N VAL A 3 5.33 9.97 -0.34
CA VAL A 3 4.52 10.24 -1.53
C VAL A 3 3.41 9.18 -1.59
N VAL A 4 2.17 9.62 -1.50
CA VAL A 4 1.00 8.76 -1.74
C VAL A 4 0.58 8.97 -3.18
N SER A 5 0.77 7.96 -4.04
CA SER A 5 0.29 7.98 -5.41
C SER A 5 -1.12 7.42 -5.47
N ILE A 6 -2.08 8.28 -5.78
CA ILE A 6 -3.46 7.87 -6.06
C ILE A 6 -3.73 8.19 -7.53
N CYS A 7 -3.53 7.21 -8.36
CA CYS A 7 -3.76 7.33 -9.78
C CYS A 7 -5.00 6.55 -10.16
N GLN A 8 -6.20 7.12 -10.01
CA GLN A 8 -7.32 6.51 -10.70
C GLN A 8 -8.66 7.23 -10.86
N TYR A 9 -8.92 8.35 -10.27
CA TYR A 9 -10.30 8.86 -10.30
C TYR A 9 -10.46 10.33 -10.70
N VAL A 10 -9.49 10.91 -11.38
CA VAL A 10 -9.58 12.34 -11.73
C VAL A 10 -10.50 12.59 -12.94
N GLU A 11 -10.67 11.63 -13.84
CA GLU A 11 -11.62 11.78 -14.96
C GLU A 11 -13.11 11.72 -14.53
N TRP A 12 -13.41 11.08 -13.40
CA TRP A 12 -14.79 10.99 -12.88
C TRP A 12 -15.20 12.16 -11.96
N ILE A 13 -14.25 12.94 -11.47
CA ILE A 13 -14.53 14.10 -10.61
C ILE A 13 -14.83 15.37 -11.43
N ALA A 14 -14.66 15.32 -12.75
CA ALA A 14 -15.03 16.40 -13.66
C ALA A 14 -16.56 16.53 -13.92
N THR A 15 -17.36 15.56 -13.49
CA THR A 15 -18.83 15.72 -13.48
C THR A 15 -19.24 16.56 -12.26
N PRO A 16 -20.06 17.60 -12.43
CA PRO A 16 -20.47 18.45 -11.33
C PRO A 16 -21.40 17.69 -10.38
N VAL A 17 -20.86 17.02 -9.40
CA VAL A 17 -21.63 16.56 -8.26
C VAL A 17 -21.79 17.77 -7.33
N SER A 18 -23.04 18.29 -7.35
CA SER A 18 -23.66 19.14 -6.32
C SER A 18 -22.70 20.03 -5.49
N THR A 19 -22.75 21.25 -5.78
CA THR A 19 -22.64 22.56 -5.11
C THR A 19 -22.16 22.72 -3.65
N ASN A 20 -21.67 21.72 -2.96
CA ASN A 20 -20.87 21.93 -1.75
C ASN A 20 -19.42 22.11 -2.16
N LYS A 21 -19.06 23.36 -2.47
CA LYS A 21 -17.72 23.80 -2.82
C LYS A 21 -16.78 23.60 -1.63
N LEU A 22 -16.19 22.41 -1.54
CA LEU A 22 -15.01 22.27 -0.68
C LEU A 22 -13.89 23.14 -1.28
N PRO A 23 -13.15 23.89 -0.47
CA PRO A 23 -11.98 24.62 -0.94
C PRO A 23 -11.04 23.67 -1.71
N GLY A 24 -10.64 24.03 -2.93
CA GLY A 24 -9.79 23.21 -3.78
C GLY A 24 -10.50 22.22 -4.72
N GLY A 25 -11.84 22.20 -4.75
CA GLY A 25 -12.63 21.38 -5.68
C GLY A 25 -12.37 19.87 -5.54
N GLY A 26 -12.32 19.15 -6.66
CA GLY A 26 -12.06 17.71 -6.71
C GLY A 26 -10.73 17.29 -6.08
N PRO A 27 -9.60 17.92 -6.42
CA PRO A 27 -8.31 17.63 -5.79
C PRO A 27 -8.29 17.87 -4.28
N GLY A 28 -8.94 18.95 -3.80
CA GLY A 28 -9.08 19.21 -2.37
C GLY A 28 -9.90 18.13 -1.65
N LEU A 29 -10.97 17.64 -2.29
CA LEU A 29 -11.75 16.51 -1.77
C LEU A 29 -10.92 15.24 -1.72
N ALA A 30 -10.16 14.92 -2.77
CA ALA A 30 -9.28 13.76 -2.81
C ALA A 30 -8.25 13.80 -1.68
N LEU A 31 -7.58 14.95 -1.50
CA LEU A 31 -6.59 15.16 -0.43
C LEU A 31 -7.20 14.93 0.95
N LYS A 32 -8.38 15.49 1.22
CA LYS A 32 -9.10 15.29 2.48
C LYS A 32 -9.48 13.82 2.69
N THR A 33 -10.02 13.18 1.65
CA THR A 33 -10.44 11.78 1.71
C THR A 33 -9.26 10.88 2.03
N VAL A 34 -8.12 11.08 1.36
CA VAL A 34 -6.90 10.31 1.61
C VAL A 34 -6.37 10.54 3.01
N SER A 35 -6.28 11.82 3.44
CA SER A 35 -5.86 12.13 4.81
C SER A 35 -6.72 11.42 5.86
N GLN A 36 -8.04 11.41 5.67
CA GLN A 36 -8.95 10.71 6.57
C GLN A 36 -8.81 9.20 6.50
N PHE A 37 -8.63 8.67 5.29
CA PHE A 37 -8.52 7.24 5.05
C PHE A 37 -7.26 6.62 5.67
N ILE A 38 -6.10 7.26 5.47
CA ILE A 38 -4.83 6.78 6.03
C ILE A 38 -4.57 7.29 7.45
N GLY A 39 -5.32 8.29 7.92
CA GLY A 39 -5.14 8.89 9.27
C GLY A 39 -3.87 9.72 9.42
N VAL A 40 -3.30 10.22 8.31
CA VAL A 40 -2.11 11.07 8.28
C VAL A 40 -2.43 12.34 7.49
N PRO A 41 -2.04 13.54 7.95
CA PRO A 41 -2.29 14.76 7.21
C PRO A 41 -1.53 14.76 5.88
N VAL A 42 -2.23 14.98 4.77
CA VAL A 42 -1.68 15.18 3.44
C VAL A 42 -1.78 16.67 3.12
N HIS A 43 -0.67 17.34 2.87
CA HIS A 43 -0.60 18.79 2.74
C HIS A 43 -0.65 19.27 1.29
N TYR A 44 -0.04 18.49 0.38
CA TYR A 44 0.10 18.86 -1.02
C TYR A 44 -0.45 17.77 -1.93
N TYR A 45 -0.95 18.20 -3.08
CA TYR A 45 -1.27 17.32 -4.19
C TYR A 45 -0.58 17.81 -5.46
N VAL A 46 -0.30 16.91 -6.37
CA VAL A 46 0.15 17.22 -7.73
C VAL A 46 -0.67 16.37 -8.68
N GLN A 47 -1.42 17.04 -9.55
CA GLN A 47 -2.17 16.42 -10.64
C GLN A 47 -1.46 16.76 -11.94
N VAL A 48 -1.16 15.76 -12.77
CA VAL A 48 -0.44 15.94 -14.04
C VAL A 48 -1.26 15.28 -15.15
N ASP A 49 -1.51 16.01 -16.25
CA ASP A 49 -2.11 15.41 -17.43
C ASP A 49 -1.12 14.49 -18.19
N PHE A 50 -1.64 13.63 -19.03
CA PHE A 50 -0.83 12.64 -19.76
C PHE A 50 0.14 13.28 -20.77
N GLY A 51 -0.25 14.37 -21.41
CA GLY A 51 0.61 15.09 -22.36
C GLY A 51 1.80 15.69 -21.66
N THR A 52 1.55 16.39 -20.57
CA THR A 52 2.57 17.00 -19.71
C THR A 52 3.50 15.95 -19.11
N PHE A 53 2.95 14.82 -18.63
CA PHE A 53 3.77 13.70 -18.16
C PHE A 53 4.71 13.19 -19.26
N VAL A 54 4.20 12.94 -20.47
CA VAL A 54 5.01 12.45 -21.59
C VAL A 54 6.11 13.47 -21.96
N SER A 55 5.77 14.75 -22.02
CA SER A 55 6.72 15.82 -22.34
C SER A 55 7.81 15.96 -21.27
N PHE A 56 7.43 15.89 -19.99
CA PHE A 56 8.38 15.94 -18.89
C PHE A 56 9.36 14.76 -18.89
N ILE A 57 8.85 13.52 -19.07
CA ILE A 57 9.72 12.35 -19.16
C ILE A 57 10.70 12.46 -20.33
N ASN A 58 10.26 12.97 -21.50
CA ASN A 58 11.13 13.20 -22.64
C ASN A 58 12.18 14.29 -22.36
N LEU A 59 11.79 15.36 -21.66
CA LEU A 59 12.68 16.45 -21.28
C LEU A 59 13.85 15.98 -20.42
N ILE A 60 13.59 15.11 -19.44
CA ILE A 60 14.63 14.54 -18.59
C ILE A 60 15.42 13.41 -19.27
N GLY A 61 15.15 13.15 -20.56
CA GLY A 61 15.83 12.13 -21.38
C GLY A 61 15.34 10.72 -21.17
N GLY A 62 14.10 10.52 -20.78
CA GLY A 62 13.51 9.21 -20.46
C GLY A 62 13.85 8.72 -19.08
N ILE A 63 13.29 7.57 -18.71
CA ILE A 63 13.54 6.87 -17.43
C ILE A 63 13.95 5.43 -17.65
N ASP A 64 14.69 4.88 -16.72
CA ASP A 64 15.17 3.50 -16.76
C ASP A 64 14.40 2.69 -15.70
N ILE A 65 13.75 1.59 -16.13
CA ILE A 65 12.89 0.73 -15.30
C ILE A 65 13.41 -0.69 -15.37
N ASP A 66 13.52 -1.37 -14.24
CA ASP A 66 13.74 -2.81 -14.19
C ASP A 66 12.41 -3.53 -14.47
N VAL A 67 12.37 -4.26 -15.58
CA VAL A 67 11.17 -4.91 -16.08
C VAL A 67 11.22 -6.39 -15.73
N GLU A 68 10.40 -6.80 -14.76
CA GLU A 68 10.39 -8.17 -14.23
C GLU A 68 9.70 -9.17 -15.16
N GLN A 69 8.73 -8.72 -15.97
CA GLN A 69 7.95 -9.59 -16.85
C GLN A 69 7.72 -8.95 -18.24
N ARG A 70 7.57 -9.79 -19.25
CA ARG A 70 7.24 -9.33 -20.60
C ARG A 70 5.84 -8.75 -20.64
N MET A 71 5.72 -7.56 -21.24
CA MET A 71 4.44 -6.85 -21.40
C MET A 71 4.22 -6.45 -22.85
N VAL A 72 2.95 -6.40 -23.26
CA VAL A 72 2.52 -5.80 -24.53
C VAL A 72 1.73 -4.56 -24.21
N LEU A 73 2.34 -3.40 -24.35
CA LEU A 73 1.79 -2.12 -23.90
C LEU A 73 1.18 -1.36 -25.07
N ASP A 74 0.08 -0.67 -24.79
CA ASP A 74 -0.61 0.23 -25.71
C ASP A 74 -0.61 1.65 -25.16
N PRO A 75 0.24 2.55 -25.67
CA PRO A 75 0.35 3.93 -25.19
C PRO A 75 -0.92 4.75 -25.40
N ALA A 76 -1.63 4.50 -26.51
CA ALA A 76 -2.83 5.25 -26.86
C ALA A 76 -4.11 4.67 -26.25
N GLY A 77 -4.08 3.41 -25.81
CA GLY A 77 -5.26 2.68 -25.37
C GLY A 77 -6.24 2.38 -26.53
N SER A 78 -5.77 2.54 -27.76
CA SER A 78 -6.60 2.42 -28.99
C SER A 78 -6.61 1.00 -29.56
N GLY A 79 -5.78 0.11 -29.05
CA GLY A 79 -5.59 -1.23 -29.60
C GLY A 79 -4.76 -1.27 -30.88
N GLN A 80 -4.19 -0.16 -31.32
CA GLN A 80 -3.47 -0.08 -32.61
C GLN A 80 -1.96 0.11 -32.46
N ASP A 81 -1.49 0.73 -31.39
CA ASP A 81 -0.07 1.07 -31.18
C ASP A 81 0.56 0.16 -30.10
N HIS A 82 0.62 -1.13 -30.37
CA HIS A 82 1.26 -2.06 -29.43
C HIS A 82 2.79 -2.04 -29.56
N PHE A 83 3.46 -2.00 -28.43
CA PHE A 83 4.89 -2.31 -28.36
C PHE A 83 5.18 -3.37 -27.29
N VAL A 84 6.16 -4.21 -27.59
CA VAL A 84 6.60 -5.25 -26.66
C VAL A 84 7.68 -4.67 -25.75
N LEU A 85 7.43 -4.71 -24.46
CA LEU A 85 8.45 -4.47 -23.44
C LEU A 85 8.98 -5.84 -23.00
N SER A 86 10.18 -6.17 -23.44
CA SER A 86 10.80 -7.45 -23.09
C SER A 86 11.17 -7.48 -21.60
N CYS A 87 10.98 -8.63 -20.93
CA CYS A 87 11.57 -8.85 -19.62
C CYS A 87 13.08 -9.11 -19.83
N CYS A 88 13.77 -9.21 -18.93
CA CYS A 88 14.10 -9.09 -17.58
C CYS A 88 15.31 -8.15 -17.53
N GLY A 89 15.28 -7.17 -16.67
CA GLY A 89 16.34 -6.18 -16.54
C GLY A 89 15.97 -4.78 -17.01
N MET A 90 16.94 -3.88 -16.90
CA MET A 90 16.76 -2.45 -17.15
C MET A 90 16.32 -2.14 -18.59
N ARG A 91 15.27 -1.34 -18.72
CA ARG A 91 14.74 -0.86 -20.01
C ARG A 91 14.56 0.65 -19.96
N HIS A 92 15.07 1.28 -21.02
CA HIS A 92 14.88 2.72 -21.21
C HIS A 92 13.51 3.02 -21.80
N LEU A 93 12.72 3.85 -21.11
CA LEU A 93 11.38 4.22 -21.50
C LEU A 93 11.29 5.72 -21.83
N THR A 94 10.86 6.02 -23.05
CA THR A 94 10.42 7.38 -23.43
C THR A 94 9.08 7.73 -22.77
N GLY A 95 8.68 9.00 -22.80
CA GLY A 95 7.45 9.45 -22.13
C GLY A 95 6.20 8.63 -22.46
N LYS A 96 5.95 8.34 -23.76
CA LYS A 96 4.80 7.51 -24.17
C LYS A 96 4.89 6.09 -23.61
N ARG A 97 6.08 5.48 -23.61
CA ARG A 97 6.28 4.13 -23.08
C ARG A 97 6.18 4.08 -21.57
N ALA A 98 6.70 5.08 -20.88
CA ALA A 98 6.58 5.22 -19.42
C ALA A 98 5.10 5.39 -19.00
N LEU A 99 4.34 6.20 -19.75
CA LEU A 99 2.90 6.36 -19.51
C LEU A 99 2.15 5.03 -19.70
N ALA A 100 2.41 4.31 -20.78
CA ALA A 100 1.79 3.01 -21.04
C ALA A 100 2.13 2.00 -19.94
N TYR A 101 3.38 1.96 -19.49
CA TYR A 101 3.84 1.12 -18.38
C TYR A 101 3.08 1.44 -17.08
N ALA A 102 2.99 2.71 -16.71
CA ALA A 102 2.29 3.16 -15.50
C ALA A 102 0.78 2.91 -15.52
N ARG A 103 0.17 2.82 -16.73
CA ARG A 103 -1.28 2.62 -16.89
C ARG A 103 -1.70 1.17 -17.06
N CYS A 104 -0.77 0.28 -17.37
CA CYS A 104 -1.08 -1.12 -17.65
C CYS A 104 -1.70 -1.82 -16.43
N ARG A 105 -2.79 -2.57 -16.67
CA ARG A 105 -3.47 -3.37 -15.63
C ARG A 105 -4.09 -4.66 -16.16
N SER A 106 -4.03 -4.91 -17.47
CA SER A 106 -4.67 -6.07 -18.09
C SER A 106 -3.72 -7.27 -18.08
N GLU A 107 -4.20 -8.39 -17.58
CA GLU A 107 -3.46 -9.66 -17.62
C GLU A 107 -3.15 -10.09 -19.06
N SER A 108 -4.07 -9.82 -20.00
CA SER A 108 -3.85 -10.11 -21.42
C SER A 108 -2.66 -9.33 -22.02
N GLN A 109 -2.27 -8.23 -21.39
CA GLN A 109 -1.09 -7.44 -21.75
C GLN A 109 0.17 -7.87 -20.99
N GLY A 110 0.11 -8.89 -20.15
CA GLY A 110 1.18 -9.29 -19.26
C GLY A 110 1.31 -8.42 -18.00
N CYS A 111 0.26 -7.66 -17.64
CA CYS A 111 0.25 -6.82 -16.45
C CYS A 111 -0.52 -7.54 -15.36
N SER A 112 0.18 -8.40 -14.62
CA SER A 112 -0.37 -9.13 -13.48
C SER A 112 -0.82 -8.19 -12.35
N ASP A 113 -1.60 -8.73 -11.42
CA ASP A 113 -2.06 -8.09 -10.19
C ASP A 113 -3.00 -6.89 -10.38
N GLY A 114 -3.59 -6.68 -11.56
CA GLY A 114 -4.62 -5.68 -11.80
C GLY A 114 -4.23 -4.27 -11.31
N ASP A 115 -5.05 -3.70 -10.43
CA ASP A 115 -4.84 -2.36 -9.87
C ASP A 115 -3.68 -2.29 -8.87
N VAL A 116 -3.40 -3.35 -8.14
CA VAL A 116 -2.25 -3.45 -7.21
C VAL A 116 -0.94 -3.44 -8.00
N GLY A 117 -0.84 -4.25 -9.06
CA GLY A 117 0.34 -4.25 -9.94
C GLY A 117 0.54 -2.89 -10.63
N ARG A 118 -0.56 -2.21 -11.01
CA ARG A 118 -0.47 -0.86 -11.54
C ARG A 118 0.09 0.12 -10.52
N ALA A 119 -0.36 0.09 -9.26
CA ALA A 119 0.16 0.94 -8.20
C ALA A 119 1.65 0.74 -7.98
N LYS A 120 2.12 -0.52 -7.98
CA LYS A 120 3.56 -0.85 -7.89
C LYS A 120 4.35 -0.26 -9.07
N ARG A 121 3.86 -0.41 -10.32
CA ARG A 121 4.51 0.18 -11.50
C ARG A 121 4.56 1.71 -11.45
N GLN A 122 3.53 2.36 -10.93
CA GLN A 122 3.54 3.81 -10.73
C GLN A 122 4.61 4.24 -9.72
N GLN A 123 4.78 3.50 -8.62
CA GLN A 123 5.86 3.75 -7.66
C GLN A 123 7.24 3.57 -8.31
N GLN A 124 7.44 2.53 -9.12
CA GLN A 124 8.68 2.35 -9.88
C GLN A 124 8.97 3.53 -10.82
N VAL A 125 7.94 4.02 -11.52
CA VAL A 125 8.07 5.21 -12.40
C VAL A 125 8.46 6.46 -11.58
N ILE A 126 7.84 6.69 -10.42
CA ILE A 126 8.18 7.83 -9.56
C ILE A 126 9.63 7.74 -9.08
N LEU A 127 10.09 6.56 -8.67
CA LEU A 127 11.48 6.38 -8.27
C LEU A 127 12.46 6.57 -9.43
N ALA A 128 12.14 6.06 -10.61
CA ALA A 128 12.97 6.24 -11.80
C ALA A 128 13.04 7.72 -12.24
N ILE A 129 11.94 8.47 -12.13
CA ILE A 129 11.92 9.93 -12.31
C ILE A 129 12.85 10.60 -11.30
N ARG A 130 12.72 10.23 -10.04
CA ARG A 130 13.57 10.75 -8.95
C ARG A 130 15.05 10.57 -9.26
N ASP A 131 15.45 9.35 -9.62
CA ASP A 131 16.86 9.04 -9.90
C ASP A 131 17.38 9.84 -11.11
N LYS A 132 16.55 10.06 -12.11
CA LYS A 132 16.90 10.86 -13.27
C LYS A 132 17.01 12.35 -12.94
N VAL A 133 16.04 12.87 -12.18
CA VAL A 133 15.97 14.29 -11.78
C VAL A 133 17.12 14.64 -10.83
N PHE A 134 17.38 13.81 -9.84
CA PHE A 134 18.42 14.09 -8.83
C PHE A 134 19.83 13.62 -9.23
N ASN A 135 19.99 13.14 -10.44
CA ASN A 135 21.31 12.88 -10.97
C ASN A 135 22.16 14.15 -10.93
N PRO A 136 23.43 14.10 -10.43
CA PRO A 136 24.30 15.27 -10.28
C PRO A 136 24.51 16.08 -11.55
N SER A 137 24.38 15.49 -12.73
CA SER A 137 24.48 16.19 -14.01
C SER A 137 23.18 16.86 -14.45
N THR A 138 22.04 16.39 -13.99
CA THR A 138 20.69 16.82 -14.40
C THR A 138 20.10 17.82 -13.42
N PHE A 139 20.22 17.57 -12.12
CA PHE A 139 19.56 18.34 -11.07
C PHE A 139 19.89 19.85 -11.09
N PRO A 140 21.18 20.29 -11.19
CA PRO A 140 21.50 21.72 -11.22
C PRO A 140 20.87 22.44 -12.41
N LYS A 141 20.78 21.76 -13.56
CA LYS A 141 20.18 22.32 -14.78
C LYS A 141 18.68 22.50 -14.63
N LEU A 142 17.99 21.46 -14.13
CA LEU A 142 16.54 21.52 -13.88
C LEU A 142 16.20 22.57 -12.82
N LEU A 143 17.00 22.69 -11.77
CA LEU A 143 16.80 23.69 -10.72
C LEU A 143 16.97 25.12 -11.26
N ALA A 144 17.97 25.36 -12.10
CA ALA A 144 18.20 26.66 -12.72
C ALA A 144 17.09 27.04 -13.70
N GLN A 145 16.48 26.07 -14.37
CA GLN A 145 15.39 26.26 -15.34
C GLN A 145 13.99 26.10 -14.72
N ALA A 146 13.90 25.92 -13.41
CA ALA A 146 12.61 25.63 -12.74
C ALA A 146 11.51 26.67 -13.02
N PRO A 147 11.77 27.99 -13.05
CA PRO A 147 10.74 28.97 -13.39
C PRO A 147 10.20 28.79 -14.80
N GLU A 148 11.07 28.60 -15.81
CA GLU A 148 10.70 28.42 -17.21
C GLU A 148 9.91 27.09 -17.39
N LEU A 149 10.39 26.00 -16.78
CA LEU A 149 9.71 24.71 -16.80
C LEU A 149 8.34 24.79 -16.12
N TYR A 150 8.24 25.49 -15.02
CA TYR A 150 6.96 25.70 -14.34
C TYR A 150 5.98 26.46 -15.24
N ALA A 151 6.43 27.52 -15.93
CA ALA A 151 5.59 28.26 -16.85
C ALA A 151 5.14 27.42 -18.05
N GLU A 152 6.05 26.60 -18.62
CA GLU A 152 5.76 25.72 -19.76
C GLU A 152 4.74 24.63 -19.39
N PHE A 153 4.88 24.00 -18.23
CA PHE A 153 4.04 22.88 -17.80
C PHE A 153 2.84 23.28 -16.94
N SER A 154 2.68 24.57 -16.62
CA SER A 154 1.63 25.06 -15.71
C SER A 154 0.21 24.76 -16.18
N SER A 155 -0.04 24.63 -17.47
CA SER A 155 -1.35 24.29 -18.03
C SER A 155 -1.76 22.83 -17.76
N GLY A 156 -0.79 21.93 -17.63
CA GLY A 156 -1.02 20.49 -17.42
C GLY A 156 -0.65 20.00 -16.01
N ILE A 157 -0.17 20.89 -15.12
CA ILE A 157 0.12 20.59 -13.74
C ILE A 157 -0.79 21.43 -12.84
N HIS A 158 -1.62 20.75 -12.03
CA HIS A 158 -2.43 21.41 -11.02
C HIS A 158 -1.96 21.00 -9.63
N THR A 159 -1.64 21.97 -8.78
CA THR A 159 -1.13 21.74 -7.43
C THR A 159 -1.48 22.90 -6.52
N ASN A 160 -1.57 22.62 -5.21
CA ASN A 160 -1.64 23.65 -4.17
C ASN A 160 -0.26 24.04 -3.62
N MET A 161 0.82 23.47 -4.18
CA MET A 161 2.20 23.75 -3.79
C MET A 161 2.72 24.95 -4.58
N SER A 162 3.36 25.90 -3.90
CA SER A 162 4.06 26.98 -4.59
C SER A 162 5.34 26.48 -5.27
N LEU A 163 5.81 27.17 -6.30
CA LEU A 163 7.09 26.84 -6.93
C LEU A 163 8.25 26.91 -5.92
N GLU A 164 8.22 27.89 -5.01
CA GLU A 164 9.23 28.01 -3.95
C GLU A 164 9.24 26.80 -3.02
N ASP A 165 8.08 26.32 -2.59
CA ASP A 165 7.98 25.12 -1.75
C ASP A 165 8.41 23.87 -2.51
N ALA A 166 8.06 23.75 -3.78
CA ALA A 166 8.49 22.65 -4.63
C ALA A 166 10.03 22.61 -4.76
N MET A 167 10.66 23.78 -4.96
CA MET A 167 12.14 23.88 -5.03
C MET A 167 12.79 23.52 -3.68
N LYS A 168 12.26 24.02 -2.56
CA LYS A 168 12.74 23.65 -1.21
C LYS A 168 12.64 22.16 -0.96
N LEU A 169 11.50 21.55 -1.31
CA LEU A 169 11.30 20.10 -1.16
C LEU A 169 12.23 19.32 -2.09
N ALA A 170 12.49 19.76 -3.30
CA ALA A 170 13.43 19.13 -4.22
C ALA A 170 14.85 19.14 -3.65
N VAL A 171 15.30 20.27 -3.09
CA VAL A 171 16.61 20.38 -2.44
C VAL A 171 16.72 19.43 -1.24
N LEU A 172 15.69 19.33 -0.43
CA LEU A 172 15.67 18.39 0.70
C LEU A 172 15.64 16.92 0.23
N ALA A 173 14.88 16.63 -0.82
CA ALA A 173 14.69 15.25 -1.29
C ALA A 173 15.92 14.67 -2.01
N LYS A 174 16.80 15.52 -2.57
CA LYS A 174 18.00 15.05 -3.31
C LYS A 174 18.97 14.28 -2.43
N ASP A 175 19.04 14.64 -1.15
CA ASP A 175 19.99 14.07 -0.19
C ASP A 175 19.43 12.84 0.55
N ILE A 176 18.16 12.44 0.27
CA ILE A 176 17.55 11.25 0.85
C ILE A 176 18.05 10.01 0.06
N PRO A 177 18.74 9.05 0.70
CA PRO A 177 19.14 7.82 0.03
C PRO A 177 17.93 7.04 -0.47
N ILE A 178 18.03 6.38 -1.63
CA ILE A 178 16.90 5.62 -2.21
C ILE A 178 16.49 4.47 -1.29
N GLU A 179 17.44 3.87 -0.60
CA GLU A 179 17.25 2.75 0.32
C GLU A 179 16.42 3.14 1.55
N SER A 180 16.38 4.44 1.87
CA SER A 180 15.57 4.95 2.99
C SER A 180 14.13 5.30 2.60
N ILE A 181 13.79 5.18 1.30
CA ILE A 181 12.44 5.46 0.80
C ILE A 181 11.56 4.24 1.03
N LYS A 182 10.69 4.31 2.01
CA LYS A 182 9.69 3.27 2.26
C LYS A 182 8.54 3.39 1.27
N GLN A 183 8.10 2.25 0.75
CA GLN A 183 6.99 2.15 -0.19
C GLN A 183 5.95 1.17 0.35
N GLY A 184 4.68 1.42 0.06
CA GLY A 184 3.60 0.51 0.39
C GLY A 184 2.44 0.66 -0.58
N VAL A 185 1.73 -0.42 -0.78
CA VAL A 185 0.50 -0.47 -1.57
C VAL A 185 -0.58 -1.11 -0.72
N ILE A 186 -1.74 -0.48 -0.63
CA ILE A 186 -2.92 -1.11 -0.06
C ILE A 186 -3.39 -2.14 -1.08
N ASP A 187 -3.18 -3.40 -0.78
CA ASP A 187 -3.44 -4.51 -1.67
C ASP A 187 -4.76 -5.25 -1.34
N ASN A 188 -5.00 -6.35 -2.04
CA ASN A 188 -6.20 -7.16 -1.84
C ASN A 188 -6.24 -7.84 -0.45
N ASN A 189 -5.13 -7.91 0.26
CA ASN A 189 -5.09 -8.42 1.64
C ASN A 189 -5.60 -7.40 2.65
N MET A 190 -5.66 -6.13 2.27
CA MET A 190 -6.12 -5.02 3.12
C MET A 190 -7.52 -4.53 2.76
N ALA A 191 -8.21 -5.23 1.86
CA ALA A 191 -9.56 -4.89 1.46
C ALA A 191 -10.38 -6.15 1.10
N VAL A 192 -11.67 -6.12 1.40
CA VAL A 192 -12.61 -7.21 1.12
C VAL A 192 -13.57 -6.77 0.02
N PHE A 193 -13.80 -7.63 -0.97
CA PHE A 193 -14.85 -7.39 -1.97
C PHE A 193 -16.23 -7.38 -1.30
N ALA A 194 -17.02 -6.36 -1.57
CA ALA A 194 -18.39 -6.23 -1.09
C ALA A 194 -19.29 -5.72 -2.20
N ASN A 195 -20.47 -6.32 -2.33
CA ASN A 195 -21.50 -5.83 -3.19
C ASN A 195 -22.36 -4.81 -2.43
N THR A 196 -22.61 -3.66 -3.03
CA THR A 196 -23.39 -2.57 -2.46
C THR A 196 -24.20 -1.89 -3.55
N THR A 197 -25.01 -0.91 -3.19
CA THR A 197 -25.75 -0.07 -4.12
C THR A 197 -25.25 1.37 -3.98
N LEU A 198 -24.73 1.94 -5.06
CA LEU A 198 -24.32 3.33 -5.13
C LEU A 198 -25.31 4.10 -5.99
N ASN A 199 -25.98 5.10 -5.41
CA ASN A 199 -27.01 5.90 -6.10
C ASN A 199 -28.10 5.06 -6.79
N GLY A 200 -28.52 3.95 -6.17
CA GLY A 200 -29.52 3.03 -6.74
C GLY A 200 -28.98 2.03 -7.75
N VAL A 201 -27.70 2.04 -8.09
CA VAL A 201 -27.06 1.12 -9.02
C VAL A 201 -26.23 0.08 -8.28
N PRO A 202 -26.38 -1.23 -8.56
CA PRO A 202 -25.53 -2.26 -7.98
C PRO A 202 -24.04 -1.99 -8.32
N ALA A 203 -23.20 -2.07 -7.32
CA ALA A 203 -21.76 -1.85 -7.46
C ALA A 203 -20.97 -2.86 -6.62
N SER A 204 -19.87 -3.35 -7.18
CA SER A 204 -18.88 -4.10 -6.44
C SER A 204 -17.79 -3.13 -5.97
N VAL A 205 -17.54 -3.11 -4.68
CA VAL A 205 -16.58 -2.20 -4.04
C VAL A 205 -15.57 -2.98 -3.21
N LEU A 206 -14.41 -2.37 -2.99
CA LEU A 206 -13.45 -2.84 -2.01
C LEU A 206 -13.71 -2.14 -0.67
N ARG A 207 -14.09 -2.92 0.34
CA ARG A 207 -14.23 -2.43 1.71
C ARG A 207 -12.87 -2.56 2.41
N PRO A 208 -12.27 -1.47 2.86
CA PRO A 208 -10.96 -1.50 3.51
C PRO A 208 -11.03 -2.25 4.84
N VAL A 209 -9.93 -2.89 5.22
CA VAL A 209 -9.67 -3.42 6.56
C VAL A 209 -8.79 -2.38 7.29
N PRO A 210 -9.38 -1.50 8.11
CA PRO A 210 -8.69 -0.33 8.65
C PRO A 210 -7.43 -0.67 9.44
N ASP A 211 -7.44 -1.76 10.17
CA ASP A 211 -6.32 -2.13 11.04
C ASP A 211 -5.09 -2.57 10.26
N LEU A 212 -5.26 -3.30 9.16
CA LEU A 212 -4.15 -3.66 8.28
C LEU A 212 -3.58 -2.43 7.56
N ILE A 213 -4.46 -1.49 7.16
CA ILE A 213 -4.02 -0.22 6.56
C ILE A 213 -3.26 0.63 7.57
N ARG A 214 -3.68 0.63 8.85
CA ARG A 214 -2.94 1.32 9.92
C ARG A 214 -1.56 0.72 10.16
N LEU A 215 -1.44 -0.60 10.14
CA LEU A 215 -0.13 -1.27 10.24
C LEU A 215 0.80 -0.87 9.10
N LEU A 216 0.32 -0.92 7.85
CA LEU A 216 1.10 -0.46 6.69
C LEU A 216 1.46 1.02 6.80
N ARG A 217 0.51 1.86 7.23
CA ARG A 217 0.76 3.29 7.48
C ARG A 217 1.89 3.47 8.49
N ASP A 218 1.81 2.80 9.63
CA ASP A 218 2.78 2.96 10.70
C ASP A 218 4.17 2.47 10.25
N GLU A 219 4.26 1.42 9.48
CA GLU A 219 5.50 0.96 8.87
C GLU A 219 6.14 2.00 7.94
N ILE A 220 5.31 2.66 7.11
CA ILE A 220 5.81 3.62 6.11
C ILE A 220 6.12 4.99 6.72
N PHE A 221 5.27 5.48 7.63
CA PHE A 221 5.33 6.84 8.15
C PHE A 221 6.12 6.97 9.45
N THR A 222 6.50 5.88 10.10
CA THR A 222 7.48 5.94 11.20
C THR A 222 8.88 6.15 10.62
N ALA A 223 9.27 7.41 10.55
CA ALA A 223 10.69 7.78 10.48
C ALA A 223 11.29 7.55 11.87
N ASP A 224 12.36 6.81 11.98
CA ASP A 224 13.30 6.62 13.11
C ASP A 224 12.93 7.17 14.52
N GLY A 225 11.67 7.37 14.79
CA GLY A 225 11.10 7.76 16.06
C GLY A 225 9.60 7.52 16.07
N PRO A 226 9.03 7.00 17.14
CA PRO A 226 7.65 6.57 17.17
C PRO A 226 6.70 7.75 17.06
N VAL A 227 5.69 7.61 16.20
CA VAL A 227 4.51 8.49 16.20
C VAL A 227 3.68 8.24 17.47
N SER A 228 3.92 7.13 18.14
CA SER A 228 3.40 6.79 19.46
C SER A 228 4.54 6.31 20.36
N PRO A 229 4.56 6.70 21.63
CA PRO A 229 5.48 6.11 22.62
C PRO A 229 5.40 4.58 22.71
N LEU A 230 4.29 4.00 22.25
CA LEU A 230 4.04 2.54 22.21
C LEU A 230 4.67 1.86 20.97
N ALA A 231 5.13 2.62 19.97
CA ALA A 231 5.77 2.05 18.78
C ALA A 231 7.30 1.91 18.92
N GLN A 232 7.88 2.27 20.08
CA GLN A 232 9.29 2.02 20.43
C GLN A 232 9.40 0.67 21.12
N GLY A 233 9.83 -0.36 20.42
CA GLY A 233 10.12 -1.66 21.03
C GLY A 233 10.31 -2.74 19.98
N ASP A 234 10.95 -3.80 20.37
CA ASP A 234 10.95 -5.02 19.57
C ASP A 234 9.50 -5.56 19.44
N PRO A 235 9.20 -6.37 18.41
CA PRO A 235 7.85 -6.86 18.15
C PRO A 235 7.21 -7.60 19.35
N VAL A 236 8.03 -8.25 20.17
CA VAL A 236 7.56 -8.97 21.36
C VAL A 236 7.14 -7.99 22.44
N SER A 237 7.94 -6.95 22.71
CA SER A 237 7.60 -5.91 23.70
C SER A 237 6.33 -5.14 23.30
N LEU A 238 6.14 -4.85 22.02
CA LEU A 238 4.94 -4.19 21.53
C LEU A 238 3.70 -5.09 21.66
N MET A 239 3.82 -6.36 21.30
CA MET A 239 2.76 -7.36 21.46
C MET A 239 2.36 -7.51 22.94
N GLN A 240 3.33 -7.56 23.86
CA GLN A 240 3.09 -7.62 25.30
C GLN A 240 2.38 -6.36 25.82
N ALA A 241 2.75 -5.19 25.32
CA ALA A 241 2.11 -3.91 25.68
C ALA A 241 0.63 -3.84 25.28
N ASP A 242 0.23 -4.50 24.19
CA ASP A 242 -1.17 -4.63 23.79
C ASP A 242 -2.01 -5.44 24.81
N ALA A 243 -1.39 -6.30 25.59
CA ALA A 243 -2.03 -7.18 26.57
C ALA A 243 -3.29 -7.90 26.00
N ALA A 244 -3.18 -8.34 24.74
CA ALA A 244 -4.27 -8.99 24.03
C ALA A 244 -4.59 -10.36 24.68
N ARG A 245 -5.88 -10.60 24.94
CA ARG A 245 -6.38 -11.91 25.35
C ARG A 245 -6.53 -12.78 24.11
N VAL A 246 -5.82 -13.88 24.06
CA VAL A 246 -5.79 -14.75 22.89
C VAL A 246 -6.40 -16.11 23.20
N GLY A 247 -7.30 -16.54 22.33
CA GLY A 247 -7.83 -17.91 22.29
C GLY A 247 -7.10 -18.72 21.22
N VAL A 248 -6.81 -19.98 21.52
CA VAL A 248 -6.18 -20.91 20.57
C VAL A 248 -7.08 -22.12 20.38
N VAL A 249 -7.55 -22.35 19.16
CA VAL A 249 -8.44 -23.45 18.79
C VAL A 249 -7.73 -24.35 17.79
N ASN A 250 -7.63 -25.61 18.08
CA ASN A 250 -7.07 -26.60 17.15
C ASN A 250 -8.11 -26.99 16.10
N ASN A 251 -7.86 -26.70 14.84
CA ASN A 251 -8.67 -27.11 13.69
C ASN A 251 -7.95 -28.14 12.82
N THR A 252 -7.14 -29.00 13.45
CA THR A 252 -6.39 -30.07 12.78
C THR A 252 -6.64 -31.42 13.49
N TYR A 253 -6.17 -32.51 12.90
CA TYR A 253 -6.17 -33.82 13.53
C TYR A 253 -4.96 -34.05 14.45
N THR A 254 -4.00 -33.11 14.51
CA THR A 254 -2.83 -33.24 15.39
C THR A 254 -3.22 -33.00 16.84
N ALA A 255 -3.05 -34.04 17.69
CA ALA A 255 -3.38 -33.95 19.10
C ALA A 255 -2.57 -32.83 19.81
N ASP A 256 -3.22 -32.19 20.80
CA ASP A 256 -2.62 -31.20 21.70
C ASP A 256 -1.95 -30.00 21.01
N LEU A 257 -2.27 -29.73 19.72
CA LEU A 257 -1.66 -28.63 18.96
C LEU A 257 -2.04 -27.26 19.54
N ASP A 258 -3.26 -27.09 20.06
CA ASP A 258 -3.70 -25.89 20.78
C ASP A 258 -2.91 -25.66 22.07
N VAL A 259 -2.64 -26.74 22.83
CA VAL A 259 -1.85 -26.69 24.07
C VAL A 259 -0.40 -26.30 23.76
N ARG A 260 0.20 -26.97 22.78
CA ARG A 260 1.59 -26.74 22.36
C ARG A 260 1.77 -25.32 21.81
N THR A 261 0.88 -24.88 20.92
CA THR A 261 0.89 -23.52 20.37
C THR A 261 0.63 -22.48 21.45
N GLY A 262 -0.32 -22.73 22.35
CA GLY A 262 -0.56 -21.84 23.48
C GLY A 262 0.64 -21.70 24.40
N ASN A 263 1.37 -22.79 24.68
CA ASN A 263 2.61 -22.74 25.48
C ASN A 263 3.71 -21.95 24.77
N PHE A 264 3.87 -22.11 23.44
CA PHE A 264 4.77 -21.32 22.63
C PHE A 264 4.44 -19.82 22.74
N LEU A 265 3.19 -19.41 22.55
CA LEU A 265 2.77 -18.03 22.63
C LEU A 265 2.94 -17.44 24.04
N VAL A 266 2.63 -18.20 25.08
CA VAL A 266 2.89 -17.81 26.49
C VAL A 266 4.38 -17.59 26.75
N ALA A 267 5.24 -18.44 26.20
CA ALA A 267 6.69 -18.26 26.32
C ALA A 267 7.20 -16.97 25.64
N GLN A 268 6.47 -16.46 24.64
CA GLN A 268 6.72 -15.14 24.02
C GLN A 268 6.09 -13.97 24.83
N GLY A 269 5.40 -14.28 25.92
CA GLY A 269 4.75 -13.29 26.78
C GLY A 269 3.34 -12.88 26.37
N MET A 270 2.68 -13.67 25.50
CA MET A 270 1.28 -13.45 25.11
C MET A 270 0.32 -13.98 26.16
N LEU A 271 -0.78 -13.28 26.39
CA LEU A 271 -1.83 -13.69 27.33
C LEU A 271 -2.80 -14.66 26.63
N VAL A 272 -2.54 -15.98 26.72
CA VAL A 272 -3.43 -17.03 26.22
C VAL A 272 -4.45 -17.37 27.31
N THR A 273 -5.71 -17.02 27.09
CA THR A 273 -6.80 -17.17 28.07
C THR A 273 -7.70 -18.36 27.78
N GLU A 274 -7.80 -18.80 26.53
CA GLU A 274 -8.65 -19.90 26.12
C GLU A 274 -7.90 -20.89 25.23
N ARG A 275 -8.22 -22.18 25.38
CA ARG A 275 -7.73 -23.26 24.51
C ARG A 275 -8.91 -24.15 24.18
N GLY A 276 -9.07 -24.47 22.90
CA GLY A 276 -10.24 -25.20 22.41
C GLY A 276 -9.88 -26.53 21.75
N ALA A 277 -10.77 -27.51 21.91
CA ALA A 277 -10.71 -28.78 21.22
C ALA A 277 -10.93 -28.62 19.70
N PRO A 278 -10.52 -29.62 18.89
CA PRO A 278 -10.68 -29.55 17.44
C PRO A 278 -12.17 -29.45 17.06
N THR A 279 -12.48 -28.48 16.22
CA THR A 279 -13.83 -28.22 15.72
C THR A 279 -14.00 -28.49 14.23
N GLY A 280 -12.92 -28.89 13.56
CA GLY A 280 -12.93 -29.13 12.12
C GLY A 280 -11.58 -29.54 11.57
N ASP A 281 -11.49 -29.55 10.27
CA ASP A 281 -10.29 -29.77 9.47
C ASP A 281 -10.04 -28.52 8.63
N SER A 282 -8.88 -27.91 8.81
CA SER A 282 -8.50 -26.69 8.08
C SER A 282 -7.05 -26.77 7.63
N ASP A 283 -6.83 -26.58 6.34
CA ASP A 283 -5.48 -26.53 5.78
C ASP A 283 -4.71 -25.29 6.23
N GLN A 284 -5.42 -24.21 6.56
CA GLN A 284 -4.82 -22.90 6.84
C GLN A 284 -5.23 -22.36 8.20
N THR A 285 -4.25 -21.76 8.88
CA THR A 285 -4.46 -21.02 10.12
C THR A 285 -5.22 -19.72 9.83
N VAL A 286 -6.23 -19.43 10.66
CA VAL A 286 -7.11 -18.28 10.55
C VAL A 286 -7.12 -17.49 11.86
N LEU A 287 -7.04 -16.16 11.79
CA LEU A 287 -7.20 -15.26 12.92
C LEU A 287 -8.58 -14.62 12.89
N ILE A 288 -9.34 -14.74 13.99
CA ILE A 288 -10.60 -14.01 14.18
C ILE A 288 -10.34 -12.90 15.18
N VAL A 289 -10.55 -11.65 14.76
CA VAL A 289 -10.27 -10.45 15.55
C VAL A 289 -11.57 -9.87 16.06
N TYR A 290 -11.78 -9.93 17.39
CA TYR A 290 -12.95 -9.37 18.06
C TYR A 290 -12.72 -7.95 18.58
N SER A 291 -11.47 -7.61 18.91
CA SER A 291 -11.07 -6.30 19.43
C SER A 291 -9.75 -5.85 18.79
N PRO A 292 -9.56 -4.55 18.50
CA PRO A 292 -8.37 -4.04 17.82
C PRO A 292 -7.14 -4.06 18.73
N LYS A 293 -6.34 -5.12 18.61
CA LYS A 293 -5.07 -5.32 19.27
C LYS A 293 -3.97 -5.42 18.22
N LEU A 294 -3.51 -4.26 17.75
CA LEU A 294 -2.75 -4.14 16.50
C LEU A 294 -1.38 -4.81 16.55
N TYR A 295 -0.66 -4.63 17.63
CA TYR A 295 0.70 -5.19 17.77
C TYR A 295 0.65 -6.70 17.98
N ALA A 296 -0.33 -7.17 18.76
CA ALA A 296 -0.57 -8.60 18.94
C ALA A 296 -1.01 -9.25 17.60
N LEU A 297 -1.90 -8.61 16.85
CA LEU A 297 -2.33 -9.09 15.54
C LEU A 297 -1.14 -9.18 14.57
N ARG A 298 -0.31 -8.13 14.49
CA ARG A 298 0.90 -8.12 13.64
C ARG A 298 1.84 -9.25 14.02
N TYR A 299 2.14 -9.39 15.31
CA TYR A 299 2.99 -10.46 15.81
C TYR A 299 2.46 -11.86 15.40
N LEU A 300 1.16 -12.07 15.50
CA LEU A 300 0.53 -13.34 15.10
C LEU A 300 0.57 -13.55 13.59
N VAL A 301 0.33 -12.51 12.78
CA VAL A 301 0.45 -12.57 11.31
C VAL A 301 1.85 -13.01 10.89
N ASP A 302 2.87 -12.40 11.48
CA ASP A 302 4.28 -12.71 11.19
C ASP A 302 4.64 -14.12 11.68
N THR A 303 4.22 -14.49 12.90
CA THR A 303 4.50 -15.79 13.54
C THR A 303 3.89 -16.95 12.77
N PHE A 304 2.63 -16.85 12.38
CA PHE A 304 1.94 -17.90 11.64
C PHE A 304 2.21 -17.87 10.13
N GLY A 305 2.90 -16.82 9.64
CA GLY A 305 3.19 -16.63 8.22
C GLY A 305 1.91 -16.46 7.40
N ILE A 306 0.98 -15.63 7.90
CA ILE A 306 -0.28 -15.36 7.24
C ILE A 306 -0.04 -14.40 6.06
N THR A 307 -0.40 -14.85 4.86
CA THR A 307 -0.16 -14.10 3.62
C THR A 307 -1.44 -13.74 2.88
N SER A 308 -2.59 -14.24 3.36
CA SER A 308 -3.89 -14.01 2.72
C SER A 308 -4.87 -13.30 3.66
N SER A 309 -5.58 -12.30 3.16
CA SER A 309 -6.64 -11.60 3.91
C SER A 309 -7.81 -12.52 4.30
N TYR A 310 -8.01 -13.62 3.60
CA TYR A 310 -9.03 -14.61 3.97
C TYR A 310 -8.71 -15.33 5.28
N GLN A 311 -7.45 -15.29 5.71
CA GLN A 311 -6.99 -15.84 6.98
C GLN A 311 -7.19 -14.86 8.16
N ILE A 312 -7.65 -13.62 7.91
CA ILE A 312 -7.93 -12.63 8.96
C ILE A 312 -9.39 -12.21 8.86
N ILE A 313 -10.18 -12.64 9.83
CA ILE A 313 -11.62 -12.39 9.90
C ILE A 313 -11.89 -11.34 10.98
N MET A 314 -12.28 -10.15 10.57
CA MET A 314 -12.70 -9.08 11.48
C MET A 314 -14.16 -9.34 11.92
N LYS A 315 -14.36 -9.62 13.20
CA LYS A 315 -15.67 -9.87 13.81
C LYS A 315 -15.78 -9.07 15.11
N PRO A 316 -15.88 -7.73 15.07
CA PRO A 316 -15.92 -6.91 16.26
C PRO A 316 -17.05 -7.35 17.21
N ASP A 317 -16.69 -7.72 18.43
CA ASP A 317 -17.63 -8.10 19.46
C ASP A 317 -17.12 -7.63 20.83
N PRO A 318 -17.70 -6.56 21.39
CA PRO A 318 -17.31 -6.07 22.72
C PRO A 318 -17.56 -7.05 23.86
N ALA A 319 -18.41 -8.07 23.65
CA ALA A 319 -18.72 -9.09 24.64
C ALA A 319 -17.83 -10.32 24.55
N ALA A 320 -16.91 -10.37 23.56
CA ALA A 320 -16.01 -11.50 23.39
C ALA A 320 -15.08 -11.69 24.60
N THR A 321 -14.84 -12.92 24.96
CA THR A 321 -13.95 -13.30 26.08
C THR A 321 -12.48 -13.16 25.69
N VAL A 322 -12.19 -13.23 24.38
CA VAL A 322 -10.86 -13.03 23.80
C VAL A 322 -10.85 -11.86 22.83
N ASP A 323 -9.71 -11.24 22.65
CA ASP A 323 -9.52 -10.16 21.67
C ASP A 323 -9.19 -10.72 20.28
N ILE A 324 -8.43 -11.83 20.24
CA ILE A 324 -8.07 -12.55 19.02
C ILE A 324 -8.21 -14.05 19.26
N GLU A 325 -8.93 -14.75 18.38
CA GLU A 325 -9.01 -16.22 18.35
C GLU A 325 -8.17 -16.76 17.19
N ILE A 326 -7.26 -17.67 17.49
CA ILE A 326 -6.41 -18.36 16.52
C ILE A 326 -7.03 -19.73 16.25
N ARG A 327 -7.49 -19.95 15.03
CA ARG A 327 -7.89 -21.27 14.53
C ARG A 327 -6.73 -21.87 13.77
N ILE A 328 -6.05 -22.81 14.40
CA ILE A 328 -4.84 -23.43 13.85
C ILE A 328 -5.21 -24.36 12.71
N GLY A 329 -4.53 -24.22 11.55
CA GLY A 329 -4.60 -25.14 10.42
C GLY A 329 -3.38 -26.05 10.31
N GLU A 330 -3.42 -26.97 9.36
CA GLU A 330 -2.32 -27.92 9.08
C GLU A 330 -1.03 -27.21 8.66
N ASP A 331 -1.13 -25.99 8.11
CA ASP A 331 0.02 -25.13 7.72
C ASP A 331 0.91 -24.75 8.91
N TRP A 332 0.42 -24.83 10.14
CA TRP A 332 1.17 -24.56 11.37
C TRP A 332 1.88 -25.78 11.95
N VAL A 333 1.39 -27.00 11.71
CA VAL A 333 1.93 -28.23 12.29
C VAL A 333 3.44 -28.35 12.08
N SER A 334 3.91 -28.04 10.88
CA SER A 334 5.33 -28.12 10.52
C SER A 334 6.16 -26.89 10.93
N LYS A 335 5.49 -25.78 11.24
CA LYS A 335 6.14 -24.50 11.61
C LYS A 335 6.33 -24.31 13.11
N LEU A 336 5.58 -25.05 13.94
CA LEU A 336 5.69 -24.95 15.38
C LEU A 336 7.12 -25.29 15.82
N PRO A 337 7.80 -24.40 16.58
CA PRO A 337 9.18 -24.63 17.01
C PRO A 337 9.35 -25.92 17.81
N LEU A 338 10.47 -26.62 17.57
CA LEU A 338 10.81 -27.83 18.31
C LEU A 338 10.95 -27.52 19.80
N GLY A 339 10.24 -28.30 20.64
CA GLY A 339 10.29 -28.14 22.10
C GLY A 339 8.97 -27.68 22.73
N TYR A 340 7.99 -27.41 21.91
CA TYR A 340 6.61 -27.11 22.33
C TYR A 340 5.64 -28.20 21.90
#